data_863249427a2e2e8660a8adc3c83bb5f0
#
_entry.id   863249427a2e2e8660a8adc3c83bb5f0
#
_cell.length_a   1.000
_cell.length_b   1.000
_cell.length_c   1.000
_cell.angle_alpha   90.00
_cell.angle_beta   90.00
_cell.angle_gamma   90.00
#
_symmetry.space_group_name_H-M   'P 1'
#
loop_
_entity.id
_entity.type
_entity.pdbx_description
1 polymer ?
#
loop_
_entity_poly.entity_id
_entity_poly.type
_entity_poly.pdbx_seq_one_letter_code
_entity_poly.pdbx_strand_id
1 'polypeptide(L)'
;MNKKLLCVCALSLLLTGCGNLATSNVADGETVTIDATEKLDPTVYLKDLDKNATVNYEIKDNEMVITVTKGDKTENINIPVEVNEPKVSIDRHIEVDKYVGYDLEQYIHEDEGVTHTTNFDEDTGKLFVTFKKGEWTTTLEDDVTVLDSNPINNWPKTYSCIDSALPLTGTITLNKDGTFKDKGDYGWSDTGKYAYDGNNSWYFDYNNSNDLYASGNYEKIVQDTGLTQSGNPSYVTCTLIK
;
A
#
# COMPACT_ATOMS: atom_id res chain seq x y z
N MET A 1 -8.30 44.35 -12.96
CA MET A 1 -9.67 43.80 -12.80
C MET A 1 -10.06 43.92 -11.34
N ASN A 2 -11.06 44.75 -11.06
CA ASN A 2 -11.44 45.14 -9.70
C ASN A 2 -12.20 44.04 -8.98
N LYS A 3 -11.61 43.52 -7.88
CA LYS A 3 -12.33 42.68 -6.93
C LYS A 3 -13.23 43.62 -6.11
N LYS A 4 -14.53 43.49 -6.31
CA LYS A 4 -15.53 44.17 -5.47
C LYS A 4 -15.61 43.43 -4.15
N LEU A 5 -15.15 44.07 -3.09
CA LEU A 5 -15.39 43.70 -1.70
C LEU A 5 -16.88 43.90 -1.40
N LEU A 6 -17.65 42.83 -1.28
CA LEU A 6 -19.04 42.91 -0.88
C LEU A 6 -19.08 42.93 0.65
N CYS A 7 -19.19 44.14 1.19
CA CYS A 7 -19.46 44.33 2.62
C CYS A 7 -20.93 44.01 2.87
N VAL A 8 -21.27 42.85 3.40
CA VAL A 8 -22.63 42.55 3.84
C VAL A 8 -22.77 43.10 5.25
N CYS A 9 -23.32 44.29 5.35
CA CYS A 9 -23.80 44.82 6.65
C CYS A 9 -24.99 43.96 7.09
N ALA A 10 -24.79 43.13 8.10
CA ALA A 10 -25.89 42.46 8.80
C ALA A 10 -26.74 43.55 9.49
N LEU A 11 -27.91 43.75 8.98
CA LEU A 11 -28.93 44.62 9.59
C LEU A 11 -29.50 43.89 10.83
N SER A 12 -29.00 44.23 12.00
CA SER A 12 -29.54 43.75 13.27
C SER A 12 -30.93 44.38 13.49
N LEU A 13 -31.97 43.64 13.19
CA LEU A 13 -33.34 43.95 13.63
C LEU A 13 -33.41 43.74 15.13
N LEU A 14 -33.46 44.84 15.85
CA LEU A 14 -33.83 44.88 17.27
C LEU A 14 -35.30 44.40 17.46
N LEU A 15 -35.49 43.14 17.72
CA LEU A 15 -36.72 42.59 18.29
C LEU A 15 -36.55 42.58 19.79
N THR A 16 -37.18 43.56 20.43
CA THR A 16 -37.34 43.66 21.88
C THR A 16 -38.12 42.47 22.39
N GLY A 17 -37.54 41.64 23.26
CA GLY A 17 -38.31 40.76 24.13
C GLY A 17 -37.93 39.28 24.21
N CYS A 18 -36.83 38.81 23.58
CA CYS A 18 -36.31 37.47 23.84
C CYS A 18 -34.78 37.60 24.05
N GLY A 19 -34.30 37.31 25.25
CA GLY A 19 -32.87 37.21 25.51
C GLY A 19 -32.24 36.20 24.54
N ASN A 20 -31.00 36.43 24.08
CA ASN A 20 -30.24 35.48 23.32
C ASN A 20 -30.04 34.21 24.11
N LEU A 21 -30.01 33.03 23.46
CA LEU A 21 -29.71 31.75 24.11
C LEU A 21 -28.24 31.67 24.51
N ALA A 22 -27.35 32.29 23.72
CA ALA A 22 -25.94 32.44 23.99
C ALA A 22 -25.36 33.57 23.12
N THR A 23 -24.12 33.99 23.40
CA THR A 23 -23.34 34.90 22.54
C THR A 23 -21.93 34.32 22.39
N SER A 24 -21.22 34.75 21.34
CA SER A 24 -19.81 34.34 21.15
C SER A 24 -18.94 34.89 22.29
N ASN A 25 -18.00 34.07 22.78
CA ASN A 25 -16.93 34.47 23.66
C ASN A 25 -15.68 34.86 22.88
N VAL A 26 -15.63 34.58 21.57
CA VAL A 26 -14.54 34.90 20.65
C VAL A 26 -14.75 36.32 20.16
N ALA A 27 -13.68 37.13 20.15
CA ALA A 27 -13.74 38.51 19.68
C ALA A 27 -14.03 38.57 18.17
N ASP A 28 -14.68 39.66 17.74
CA ASP A 28 -15.01 39.85 16.31
C ASP A 28 -13.74 39.87 15.46
N GLY A 29 -13.71 39.04 14.44
CA GLY A 29 -12.57 38.88 13.54
C GLY A 29 -11.41 38.00 14.07
N GLU A 30 -11.54 37.43 15.26
CA GLU A 30 -10.57 36.47 15.79
C GLU A 30 -10.82 35.07 15.19
N THR A 31 -9.72 34.37 14.85
CA THR A 31 -9.75 32.97 14.40
C THR A 31 -9.28 32.07 15.53
N VAL A 32 -10.02 31.01 15.82
CA VAL A 32 -9.71 30.03 16.83
C VAL A 32 -8.96 28.86 16.19
N THR A 33 -7.84 28.44 16.79
CA THR A 33 -7.14 27.21 16.39
C THR A 33 -7.73 26.03 17.14
N ILE A 34 -8.14 24.99 16.41
CA ILE A 34 -8.69 23.75 16.94
C ILE A 34 -7.75 22.61 16.66
N ASP A 35 -7.38 21.84 17.66
CA ASP A 35 -6.67 20.58 17.49
C ASP A 35 -7.68 19.47 17.13
N ALA A 36 -7.56 18.93 15.92
CA ALA A 36 -8.45 17.88 15.42
C ALA A 36 -8.35 16.58 16.23
N THR A 37 -7.26 16.37 16.97
CA THR A 37 -7.03 15.15 17.75
C THR A 37 -7.74 15.15 19.10
N GLU A 38 -8.21 16.31 19.55
CA GLU A 38 -8.88 16.47 20.83
C GLU A 38 -10.40 16.53 20.67
N LYS A 39 -11.10 16.08 21.71
CA LYS A 39 -12.55 16.21 21.75
C LYS A 39 -12.93 17.68 21.94
N LEU A 40 -13.55 18.27 20.94
CA LEU A 40 -14.00 19.65 21.00
C LEU A 40 -15.21 19.82 21.92
N ASP A 41 -15.11 20.77 22.85
CA ASP A 41 -16.26 21.27 23.63
C ASP A 41 -16.63 22.67 23.10
N PRO A 42 -17.72 22.79 22.31
CA PRO A 42 -18.10 24.07 21.72
C PRO A 42 -18.61 25.09 22.78
N THR A 43 -18.93 24.64 23.99
CA THR A 43 -19.46 25.55 25.04
C THR A 43 -18.41 26.53 25.57
N VAL A 44 -17.12 26.22 25.45
CA VAL A 44 -16.02 27.11 25.86
C VAL A 44 -15.94 28.39 25.01
N TYR A 45 -16.55 28.39 23.84
CA TYR A 45 -16.61 29.53 22.92
C TYR A 45 -17.87 30.37 23.10
N LEU A 46 -18.72 30.03 24.09
CA LEU A 46 -19.97 30.70 24.36
C LEU A 46 -19.94 31.41 25.72
N LYS A 47 -20.60 32.56 25.79
CA LYS A 47 -20.96 33.26 27.01
C LYS A 47 -22.47 33.43 27.10
N ASP A 48 -22.96 33.68 28.31
CA ASP A 48 -24.37 33.88 28.59
C ASP A 48 -25.25 32.68 28.13
N LEU A 49 -24.67 31.47 28.08
CA LEU A 49 -25.37 30.25 27.66
C LEU A 49 -26.50 29.93 28.64
N ASP A 50 -27.73 29.80 28.12
CA ASP A 50 -28.87 29.36 28.91
C ASP A 50 -28.66 27.90 29.37
N LYS A 51 -28.76 27.66 30.68
CA LYS A 51 -28.46 26.33 31.30
C LYS A 51 -29.38 25.19 30.86
N ASN A 52 -30.48 25.49 30.19
CA ASN A 52 -31.43 24.50 29.67
C ASN A 52 -31.35 24.41 28.15
N ALA A 53 -30.39 25.04 27.50
CA ALA A 53 -30.15 24.92 26.06
C ALA A 53 -29.30 23.68 25.73
N THR A 54 -29.54 23.14 24.57
CA THR A 54 -28.72 22.11 23.94
C THR A 54 -27.77 22.78 22.96
N VAL A 55 -26.52 22.38 22.96
CA VAL A 55 -25.46 22.90 22.06
C VAL A 55 -24.99 21.79 21.14
N ASN A 56 -25.01 22.04 19.83
CA ASN A 56 -24.41 21.22 18.80
C ASN A 56 -23.45 22.08 17.98
N TYR A 57 -22.55 21.47 17.25
CA TYR A 57 -21.68 22.19 16.32
C TYR A 57 -21.39 21.37 15.08
N GLU A 58 -20.99 22.06 14.00
CA GLU A 58 -20.33 21.51 12.83
C GLU A 58 -19.20 22.43 12.40
N ILE A 59 -18.15 21.86 11.80
CA ILE A 59 -17.05 22.63 11.22
C ILE A 59 -17.09 22.42 9.71
N LYS A 60 -17.16 23.52 8.98
CA LYS A 60 -17.21 23.52 7.53
C LYS A 60 -16.56 24.79 6.97
N ASP A 61 -15.76 24.64 5.92
CA ASP A 61 -15.15 25.77 5.18
C ASP A 61 -14.41 26.77 6.11
N ASN A 62 -13.67 26.27 7.12
CA ASN A 62 -12.96 27.04 8.14
C ASN A 62 -13.87 27.90 9.04
N GLU A 63 -15.11 27.49 9.20
CA GLU A 63 -16.06 28.09 10.11
C GLU A 63 -16.67 27.01 11.02
N MET A 64 -16.68 27.25 12.33
CA MET A 64 -17.42 26.46 13.28
C MET A 64 -18.79 27.11 13.50
N VAL A 65 -19.85 26.41 13.13
CA VAL A 65 -21.23 26.83 13.35
C VAL A 65 -21.75 26.16 14.61
N ILE A 66 -21.90 26.92 15.70
CA ILE A 66 -22.48 26.44 16.96
C ILE A 66 -23.99 26.71 16.96
N THR A 67 -24.78 25.67 17.04
CA THR A 67 -26.25 25.73 17.11
C THR A 67 -26.70 25.56 18.54
N VAL A 68 -27.34 26.58 19.09
CA VAL A 68 -27.89 26.59 20.45
C VAL A 68 -29.39 26.51 20.36
N THR A 69 -30.01 25.50 21.00
CA THR A 69 -31.47 25.25 20.93
C THR A 69 -32.08 25.14 22.30
N LYS A 70 -33.24 25.80 22.49
CA LYS A 70 -34.08 25.69 23.71
C LYS A 70 -35.55 25.76 23.32
N GLY A 71 -36.28 24.65 23.51
CA GLY A 71 -37.65 24.53 23.01
C GLY A 71 -37.71 24.74 21.49
N ASP A 72 -38.56 25.65 21.05
CA ASP A 72 -38.71 25.98 19.61
C ASP A 72 -37.72 27.07 19.12
N LYS A 73 -36.89 27.59 20.01
CA LYS A 73 -35.93 28.64 19.67
C LYS A 73 -34.59 28.04 19.32
N THR A 74 -34.01 28.44 18.19
CA THR A 74 -32.68 28.05 17.73
C THR A 74 -31.87 29.29 17.31
N GLU A 75 -30.62 29.35 17.72
CA GLU A 75 -29.67 30.40 17.35
C GLU A 75 -28.36 29.75 16.81
N ASN A 76 -27.76 30.35 15.79
CA ASN A 76 -26.47 29.92 15.25
C ASN A 76 -25.46 31.01 15.56
N ILE A 77 -24.27 30.56 16.01
CA ILE A 77 -23.10 31.38 16.28
C ILE A 77 -21.97 30.86 15.44
N ASN A 78 -21.47 31.72 14.56
CA ASN A 78 -20.41 31.38 13.63
C ASN A 78 -19.05 31.89 14.14
N ILE A 79 -18.09 31.03 14.19
CA ILE A 79 -16.72 31.32 14.66
C ILE A 79 -15.72 30.90 13.60
N PRO A 80 -14.86 31.81 13.09
CA PRO A 80 -13.77 31.44 12.21
C PRO A 80 -12.79 30.50 12.91
N VAL A 81 -12.44 29.38 12.26
CA VAL A 81 -11.54 28.39 12.85
C VAL A 81 -10.43 27.99 11.88
N GLU A 82 -9.29 27.64 12.43
CA GLU A 82 -8.20 26.93 11.76
C GLU A 82 -8.06 25.58 12.43
N VAL A 83 -8.28 24.50 11.66
CA VAL A 83 -8.18 23.13 12.18
C VAL A 83 -6.76 22.63 11.98
N ASN A 84 -6.08 22.30 13.07
CA ASN A 84 -4.76 21.73 13.07
C ASN A 84 -4.89 20.19 13.04
N GLU A 85 -4.63 19.61 11.87
CA GLU A 85 -4.65 18.17 11.63
C GLU A 85 -3.23 17.59 11.58
N PRO A 86 -3.04 16.35 12.03
CA PRO A 86 -1.79 15.62 11.81
C PRO A 86 -1.46 15.49 10.33
N LYS A 87 -0.18 15.57 9.99
CA LYS A 87 0.29 15.35 8.63
C LYS A 87 0.49 13.87 8.40
N VAL A 88 -0.14 13.36 7.36
CA VAL A 88 -0.01 11.97 6.92
C VAL A 88 0.05 11.91 5.41
N SER A 89 0.75 10.93 4.87
CA SER A 89 0.82 10.69 3.44
C SER A 89 1.11 9.24 3.11
N ILE A 90 0.77 8.86 1.88
CA ILE A 90 1.20 7.63 1.23
C ILE A 90 2.05 8.05 0.04
N ASP A 91 3.17 7.36 -0.21
CA ASP A 91 3.98 7.59 -1.40
C ASP A 91 3.21 7.27 -2.67
N ARG A 92 3.51 8.00 -3.73
CA ARG A 92 2.96 7.72 -5.06
C ARG A 92 3.82 6.67 -5.78
N HIS A 93 3.20 5.91 -6.68
CA HIS A 93 3.87 4.88 -7.48
C HIS A 93 4.45 3.74 -6.64
N ILE A 94 3.63 3.18 -5.77
CA ILE A 94 3.97 2.02 -4.96
C ILE A 94 4.11 0.79 -5.85
N GLU A 95 5.26 0.12 -5.76
CA GLU A 95 5.50 -1.16 -6.41
C GLU A 95 5.85 -2.21 -5.36
N VAL A 96 5.13 -3.32 -5.37
CA VAL A 96 5.39 -4.46 -4.49
C VAL A 96 5.51 -5.73 -5.31
N ASP A 97 6.24 -6.70 -4.80
CA ASP A 97 6.46 -7.96 -5.49
C ASP A 97 5.79 -9.11 -4.73
N LYS A 98 4.85 -9.77 -5.39
CA LYS A 98 4.11 -10.89 -4.83
C LYS A 98 5.00 -12.05 -4.37
N TYR A 99 6.09 -12.30 -5.08
CA TYR A 99 7.01 -13.38 -4.75
C TYR A 99 7.90 -13.07 -3.53
N VAL A 100 8.29 -11.80 -3.36
CA VAL A 100 9.10 -11.34 -2.23
C VAL A 100 8.25 -11.07 -0.99
N GLY A 101 6.99 -10.71 -1.19
CA GLY A 101 6.06 -10.28 -0.16
C GLY A 101 5.81 -8.76 -0.20
N TYR A 102 4.72 -8.35 0.43
CA TYR A 102 4.29 -6.94 0.43
C TYR A 102 4.80 -6.23 1.68
N ASP A 103 5.84 -5.40 1.52
CA ASP A 103 6.25 -4.45 2.55
C ASP A 103 5.68 -3.07 2.21
N LEU A 104 4.46 -2.79 2.69
CA LEU A 104 3.74 -1.55 2.44
C LEU A 104 4.08 -0.45 3.45
N GLU A 105 4.61 -0.81 4.63
CA GLU A 105 4.93 0.12 5.71
C GLU A 105 5.94 1.19 5.30
N GLN A 106 6.89 0.85 4.43
CA GLN A 106 7.92 1.77 3.94
C GLN A 106 7.37 2.95 3.13
N TYR A 107 6.13 2.86 2.65
CA TYR A 107 5.47 3.89 1.81
C TYR A 107 4.51 4.77 2.60
N ILE A 108 4.37 4.55 3.92
CA ILE A 108 3.42 5.24 4.79
C ILE A 108 4.18 6.19 5.70
N HIS A 109 3.74 7.45 5.72
CA HIS A 109 4.37 8.51 6.52
C HIS A 109 3.35 9.18 7.40
N GLU A 110 3.72 9.40 8.67
CA GLU A 110 2.84 9.95 9.68
C GLU A 110 3.58 10.77 10.73
N ASP A 111 2.89 11.75 11.32
CA ASP A 111 3.38 12.52 12.44
C ASP A 111 3.46 11.67 13.72
N GLU A 112 4.28 12.09 14.67
CA GLU A 112 4.44 11.42 15.97
C GLU A 112 3.08 11.23 16.69
N GLY A 113 2.86 10.00 17.16
CA GLY A 113 1.67 9.61 17.91
C GLY A 113 0.42 9.36 17.05
N VAL A 114 0.51 9.45 15.72
CA VAL A 114 -0.48 8.89 14.82
C VAL A 114 -0.28 7.38 14.78
N THR A 115 -1.35 6.63 14.62
CA THR A 115 -1.34 5.19 14.33
C THR A 115 -2.09 4.96 13.05
N HIS A 116 -1.74 3.89 12.33
CA HIS A 116 -2.47 3.56 11.12
C HIS A 116 -2.84 2.07 11.04
N THR A 117 -3.76 1.78 10.14
CA THR A 117 -4.11 0.42 9.70
C THR A 117 -4.16 0.39 8.19
N THR A 118 -3.58 -0.67 7.60
CA THR A 118 -3.55 -0.88 6.17
C THR A 118 -4.57 -1.92 5.74
N ASN A 119 -5.21 -1.69 4.60
CA ASN A 119 -6.02 -2.67 3.90
C ASN A 119 -5.63 -2.64 2.42
N PHE A 120 -5.00 -3.71 1.95
CA PHE A 120 -4.58 -3.85 0.57
C PHE A 120 -5.44 -4.90 -0.14
N ASP A 121 -6.07 -4.49 -1.22
CA ASP A 121 -6.81 -5.37 -2.12
C ASP A 121 -5.92 -5.76 -3.30
N GLU A 122 -5.39 -6.97 -3.27
CA GLU A 122 -4.47 -7.49 -4.28
C GLU A 122 -5.13 -7.64 -5.66
N ASP A 123 -6.44 -7.92 -5.70
CA ASP A 123 -7.16 -8.12 -6.95
C ASP A 123 -7.37 -6.81 -7.72
N THR A 124 -7.57 -5.72 -6.99
CA THR A 124 -7.77 -4.38 -7.57
C THR A 124 -6.52 -3.52 -7.54
N GLY A 125 -5.48 -3.91 -6.79
CA GLY A 125 -4.28 -3.10 -6.58
C GLY A 125 -4.53 -1.84 -5.73
N LYS A 126 -5.61 -1.81 -4.93
CA LYS A 126 -5.96 -0.66 -4.09
C LYS A 126 -5.43 -0.80 -2.68
N LEU A 127 -4.71 0.22 -2.22
CA LEU A 127 -4.26 0.36 -0.85
C LEU A 127 -5.08 1.43 -0.14
N PHE A 128 -5.68 1.07 0.99
CA PHE A 128 -6.37 1.98 1.89
C PHE A 128 -5.59 2.04 3.20
N VAL A 129 -5.21 3.24 3.62
CA VAL A 129 -4.53 3.46 4.90
C VAL A 129 -5.40 4.38 5.74
N THR A 130 -5.86 3.88 6.87
CA THR A 130 -6.65 4.64 7.84
C THR A 130 -5.75 5.08 8.99
N PHE A 131 -5.57 6.38 9.13
CA PHE A 131 -4.77 7.03 10.18
C PHE A 131 -5.68 7.48 11.31
N LYS A 132 -5.17 7.40 12.55
CA LYS A 132 -5.90 7.80 13.74
C LYS A 132 -4.98 8.42 14.78
N LYS A 133 -5.48 9.55 15.40
CA LYS A 133 -4.88 10.15 16.59
C LYS A 133 -5.99 10.82 17.43
N GLY A 134 -6.21 10.32 18.64
CA GLY A 134 -7.33 10.81 19.47
C GLY A 134 -8.68 10.65 18.77
N GLU A 135 -9.41 11.75 18.61
CA GLU A 135 -10.69 11.80 17.91
C GLU A 135 -10.55 11.93 16.38
N TRP A 136 -9.38 12.32 15.90
CA TRP A 136 -9.13 12.50 14.46
C TRP A 136 -8.93 11.16 13.77
N THR A 137 -9.55 11.03 12.59
CA THR A 137 -9.40 9.87 11.71
C THR A 137 -9.50 10.33 10.27
N THR A 138 -8.58 9.84 9.44
CA THR A 138 -8.63 10.02 7.98
C THR A 138 -8.24 8.75 7.26
N THR A 139 -8.72 8.57 6.02
CA THR A 139 -8.34 7.44 5.18
C THR A 139 -7.82 7.97 3.86
N LEU A 140 -6.61 7.54 3.48
CA LEU A 140 -6.02 7.80 2.18
C LEU A 140 -6.11 6.53 1.32
N GLU A 141 -6.24 6.73 0.02
CA GLU A 141 -6.25 5.66 -1.01
C GLU A 141 -5.15 5.93 -2.03
N ASP A 142 -4.43 4.88 -2.43
CA ASP A 142 -3.50 4.94 -3.57
C ASP A 142 -3.51 3.61 -4.35
N ASP A 143 -2.95 3.65 -5.55
CA ASP A 143 -2.79 2.50 -6.43
C ASP A 143 -1.42 1.84 -6.19
N VAL A 144 -1.44 0.51 -6.09
CA VAL A 144 -0.24 -0.32 -5.92
C VAL A 144 -0.06 -1.19 -7.16
N THR A 145 1.10 -1.11 -7.77
CA THR A 145 1.50 -2.02 -8.85
C THR A 145 2.07 -3.30 -8.24
N VAL A 146 1.37 -4.41 -8.47
CA VAL A 146 1.83 -5.73 -8.02
C VAL A 146 2.66 -6.37 -9.12
N LEU A 147 3.94 -6.56 -8.84
CA LEU A 147 4.87 -7.32 -9.67
C LEU A 147 4.85 -8.79 -9.26
N ASP A 148 5.16 -9.67 -10.18
CA ASP A 148 5.38 -11.08 -9.91
C ASP A 148 6.74 -11.47 -10.47
N SER A 149 7.78 -11.34 -9.65
CA SER A 149 9.14 -11.75 -10.00
C SER A 149 9.38 -13.23 -9.81
N ASN A 150 8.32 -13.98 -9.41
CA ASN A 150 8.45 -15.43 -9.22
C ASN A 150 9.10 -16.06 -10.46
N PRO A 151 10.28 -16.65 -10.32
CA PRO A 151 10.97 -17.25 -11.45
C PRO A 151 10.13 -18.37 -12.11
N ILE A 152 9.14 -18.93 -11.41
CA ILE A 152 8.20 -19.91 -11.98
C ILE A 152 7.33 -19.30 -13.09
N ASN A 153 6.99 -18.02 -13.03
CA ASN A 153 6.07 -17.36 -13.95
C ASN A 153 6.73 -16.73 -15.19
N ASN A 154 8.05 -16.54 -15.16
CA ASN A 154 8.81 -16.03 -16.30
C ASN A 154 9.27 -17.16 -17.22
N TRP A 155 8.62 -17.32 -18.35
CA TRP A 155 8.91 -18.35 -19.35
C TRP A 155 9.33 -17.74 -20.69
N PRO A 156 10.23 -18.37 -21.47
CA PRO A 156 10.99 -19.59 -21.14
C PRO A 156 12.11 -19.32 -20.12
N LYS A 157 12.48 -20.37 -19.34
CA LYS A 157 13.60 -20.31 -18.38
C LYS A 157 14.84 -20.87 -19.01
N THR A 158 15.92 -20.10 -19.04
CA THR A 158 17.20 -20.54 -19.55
C THR A 158 18.22 -20.66 -18.44
N TYR A 159 18.91 -21.79 -18.39
CA TYR A 159 19.92 -22.10 -17.41
C TYR A 159 21.28 -22.23 -18.08
N SER A 160 22.32 -21.77 -17.42
CA SER A 160 23.72 -22.09 -17.76
C SER A 160 24.13 -23.31 -16.97
N CYS A 161 24.62 -24.34 -17.67
CA CYS A 161 25.00 -25.61 -17.09
C CYS A 161 26.53 -25.81 -17.16
N ILE A 162 27.11 -26.31 -16.07
CA ILE A 162 28.53 -26.59 -15.95
C ILE A 162 28.71 -28.00 -15.40
N ASP A 163 29.51 -28.83 -16.05
CA ASP A 163 29.94 -30.14 -15.55
C ASP A 163 31.08 -29.98 -14.55
N SER A 164 31.00 -30.63 -13.40
CA SER A 164 32.02 -30.57 -12.35
C SER A 164 33.31 -31.35 -12.69
N ALA A 165 33.22 -32.30 -13.58
CA ALA A 165 34.30 -33.20 -13.91
C ALA A 165 34.99 -32.91 -15.27
N LEU A 166 34.24 -32.28 -16.16
CA LEU A 166 34.68 -31.97 -17.53
C LEU A 166 34.55 -30.46 -17.78
N PRO A 167 35.42 -29.87 -18.58
CA PRO A 167 35.33 -28.46 -18.95
C PRO A 167 34.19 -28.24 -19.98
N LEU A 168 33.03 -28.85 -19.72
CA LEU A 168 31.86 -28.77 -20.59
C LEU A 168 30.88 -27.76 -20.01
N THR A 169 30.35 -26.95 -20.90
CA THR A 169 29.30 -26.01 -20.61
C THR A 169 28.10 -26.23 -21.53
N GLY A 170 26.96 -25.81 -21.10
CA GLY A 170 25.74 -25.94 -21.88
C GLY A 170 24.67 -25.00 -21.44
N THR A 171 23.53 -25.06 -22.10
CA THR A 171 22.31 -24.33 -21.69
C THR A 171 21.12 -25.25 -21.84
N ILE A 172 20.26 -25.24 -20.81
CA ILE A 172 18.94 -25.86 -20.89
C ILE A 172 17.88 -24.76 -20.87
N THR A 173 16.94 -24.82 -21.80
CA THR A 173 15.82 -23.91 -21.85
C THR A 173 14.53 -24.68 -21.61
N LEU A 174 13.82 -24.34 -20.54
CA LEU A 174 12.51 -24.91 -20.19
C LEU A 174 11.41 -24.01 -20.72
N ASN A 175 10.39 -24.59 -21.33
CA ASN A 175 9.19 -23.90 -21.82
C ASN A 175 8.00 -24.14 -20.87
N LYS A 176 7.07 -23.21 -20.83
CA LYS A 176 5.85 -23.32 -19.99
C LYS A 176 4.97 -24.54 -20.31
N ASP A 177 5.05 -25.06 -21.51
CA ASP A 177 4.28 -26.23 -21.97
C ASP A 177 4.87 -27.58 -21.54
N GLY A 178 5.91 -27.58 -20.70
CA GLY A 178 6.58 -28.80 -20.23
C GLY A 178 7.62 -29.36 -21.21
N THR A 179 7.94 -28.64 -22.29
CA THR A 179 9.02 -29.01 -23.18
C THR A 179 10.33 -28.34 -22.82
N PHE A 180 11.45 -28.94 -23.20
CA PHE A 180 12.76 -28.32 -23.03
C PHE A 180 13.63 -28.45 -24.28
N LYS A 181 14.66 -27.61 -24.32
CA LYS A 181 15.75 -27.69 -25.28
C LYS A 181 17.07 -27.61 -24.54
N ASP A 182 17.90 -28.60 -24.74
CA ASP A 182 19.25 -28.68 -24.22
C ASP A 182 20.29 -28.46 -25.34
N LYS A 183 21.35 -27.67 -25.05
CA LYS A 183 22.45 -27.40 -25.93
C LYS A 183 23.75 -27.48 -25.15
N GLY A 184 24.62 -28.38 -25.56
CA GLY A 184 25.98 -28.49 -25.02
C GLY A 184 27.04 -27.95 -25.98
N ASP A 185 28.27 -27.97 -25.50
CA ASP A 185 29.44 -27.66 -26.30
C ASP A 185 29.55 -28.58 -27.53
N TYR A 186 30.29 -28.14 -28.50
CA TYR A 186 30.55 -28.88 -29.77
C TYR A 186 29.29 -29.09 -30.63
N GLY A 187 28.22 -28.28 -30.44
CA GLY A 187 27.04 -28.30 -31.28
C GLY A 187 26.06 -29.43 -30.98
N TRP A 188 26.25 -30.16 -29.87
CA TRP A 188 25.24 -31.12 -29.39
C TRP A 188 23.97 -30.39 -28.96
N SER A 189 22.82 -30.96 -29.31
CA SER A 189 21.54 -30.41 -28.92
C SER A 189 20.49 -31.53 -28.87
N ASP A 190 19.68 -31.54 -27.83
CA ASP A 190 18.54 -32.42 -27.69
C ASP A 190 17.29 -31.63 -27.19
N THR A 191 16.16 -32.28 -27.28
CA THR A 191 14.85 -31.75 -26.85
C THR A 191 14.05 -32.83 -26.14
N GLY A 192 13.06 -32.46 -25.39
CA GLY A 192 12.23 -33.45 -24.71
C GLY A 192 11.14 -32.80 -23.88
N LYS A 193 10.67 -33.57 -22.92
CA LYS A 193 9.69 -33.11 -21.92
C LYS A 193 10.30 -33.13 -20.54
N TYR A 194 9.83 -32.27 -19.67
CA TYR A 194 10.24 -32.26 -18.29
C TYR A 194 9.03 -32.24 -17.36
N ALA A 195 9.22 -32.72 -16.14
CA ALA A 195 8.30 -32.60 -15.04
C ALA A 195 9.07 -32.15 -13.77
N TYR A 196 8.41 -31.34 -12.95
CA TYR A 196 8.90 -30.92 -11.64
C TYR A 196 7.84 -31.25 -10.59
N ASP A 197 8.23 -31.95 -9.53
CA ASP A 197 7.29 -32.46 -8.52
C ASP A 197 6.96 -31.44 -7.41
N GLY A 198 7.57 -30.26 -7.44
CA GLY A 198 7.43 -29.24 -6.39
C GLY A 198 8.30 -29.50 -5.14
N ASN A 199 8.96 -30.68 -5.03
CA ASN A 199 9.77 -31.08 -3.88
C ASN A 199 11.26 -31.23 -4.21
N ASN A 200 11.75 -30.36 -5.07
CA ASN A 200 13.14 -30.36 -5.53
C ASN A 200 13.54 -31.58 -6.38
N SER A 201 12.62 -32.25 -7.04
CA SER A 201 12.91 -33.35 -7.97
C SER A 201 12.45 -33.01 -9.38
N TRP A 202 13.32 -33.22 -10.33
CA TRP A 202 13.11 -33.00 -11.75
C TRP A 202 13.24 -34.33 -12.51
N TYR A 203 12.41 -34.49 -13.54
CA TYR A 203 12.51 -35.57 -14.51
C TYR A 203 12.58 -34.97 -15.90
N PHE A 204 13.55 -35.42 -16.70
CA PHE A 204 13.74 -35.00 -18.09
C PHE A 204 13.68 -36.24 -18.99
N ASP A 205 12.69 -36.29 -19.87
CA ASP A 205 12.46 -37.30 -20.89
C ASP A 205 13.04 -36.77 -22.21
N TYR A 206 14.23 -37.23 -22.57
CA TYR A 206 14.96 -36.82 -23.78
C TYR A 206 14.51 -37.61 -25.00
N ASN A 207 14.35 -36.92 -26.13
CA ASN A 207 13.93 -37.58 -27.37
C ASN A 207 15.01 -38.49 -28.00
N ASN A 208 16.29 -38.16 -27.82
CA ASN A 208 17.39 -38.85 -28.45
C ASN A 208 18.48 -39.36 -27.47
N SER A 209 18.23 -39.18 -26.19
CA SER A 209 19.15 -39.58 -25.11
C SER A 209 18.41 -40.36 -24.04
N ASN A 210 19.13 -40.81 -23.01
CA ASN A 210 18.51 -41.47 -21.87
C ASN A 210 17.80 -40.43 -20.97
N ASP A 211 16.71 -40.85 -20.39
CA ASP A 211 15.99 -40.08 -19.38
C ASP A 211 16.85 -39.75 -18.18
N LEU A 212 16.52 -38.64 -17.54
CA LEU A 212 17.39 -38.07 -16.56
C LEU A 212 16.59 -37.57 -15.35
N TYR A 213 17.13 -37.88 -14.17
CA TYR A 213 16.64 -37.34 -12.91
C TYR A 213 17.62 -36.30 -12.36
N ALA A 214 17.09 -35.20 -11.87
CA ALA A 214 17.87 -34.14 -11.25
C ALA A 214 17.22 -33.66 -9.96
N SER A 215 17.98 -33.01 -9.12
CA SER A 215 17.51 -32.36 -7.89
C SER A 215 17.62 -30.85 -7.98
N GLY A 216 16.96 -30.14 -7.07
CA GLY A 216 17.04 -28.69 -6.98
C GLY A 216 15.71 -27.98 -7.25
N ASN A 217 15.76 -26.69 -7.30
CA ASN A 217 14.60 -25.82 -7.48
C ASN A 217 14.69 -25.04 -8.81
N TYR A 218 13.79 -24.08 -9.03
CA TYR A 218 13.78 -23.25 -10.25
C TYR A 218 15.00 -22.31 -10.39
N GLU A 219 15.79 -22.10 -9.37
CA GLU A 219 17.01 -21.28 -9.47
C GLU A 219 18.22 -22.14 -9.84
N LYS A 220 18.22 -23.40 -9.39
CA LYS A 220 19.36 -24.31 -9.56
C LYS A 220 18.89 -25.75 -9.70
N ILE A 221 19.29 -26.38 -10.80
CA ILE A 221 19.05 -27.79 -11.08
C ILE A 221 20.40 -28.52 -11.01
N VAL A 222 20.48 -29.63 -10.28
CA VAL A 222 21.67 -30.43 -10.10
C VAL A 222 21.40 -31.86 -10.52
N GLN A 223 22.14 -32.32 -11.50
CA GLN A 223 22.11 -33.69 -11.97
C GLN A 223 23.35 -34.45 -11.51
N ASP A 224 23.13 -35.63 -10.92
CA ASP A 224 24.21 -36.59 -10.66
C ASP A 224 24.51 -37.37 -11.97
N THR A 225 25.70 -37.22 -12.50
CA THR A 225 26.14 -37.90 -13.72
C THR A 225 26.91 -39.17 -13.41
N GLY A 226 26.98 -39.56 -12.13
CA GLY A 226 27.69 -40.76 -11.68
C GLY A 226 29.12 -40.47 -11.24
N LEU A 227 30.01 -41.38 -11.55
CA LEU A 227 31.41 -41.28 -11.17
C LEU A 227 32.30 -41.01 -12.40
N THR A 228 33.28 -40.16 -12.18
CA THR A 228 34.38 -39.97 -13.14
C THR A 228 35.22 -41.25 -13.29
N GLN A 229 36.07 -41.31 -14.30
CA GLN A 229 37.05 -42.40 -14.48
C GLN A 229 37.99 -42.56 -13.26
N SER A 230 38.21 -41.51 -12.48
CA SER A 230 38.99 -41.53 -11.24
C SER A 230 38.14 -41.91 -10.01
N GLY A 231 36.86 -42.24 -10.17
CA GLY A 231 35.97 -42.65 -9.09
C GLY A 231 35.39 -41.51 -8.23
N ASN A 232 35.58 -40.24 -8.65
CA ASN A 232 34.99 -39.11 -7.96
C ASN A 232 33.56 -38.84 -8.47
N PRO A 233 32.61 -38.40 -7.60
CA PRO A 233 31.28 -37.98 -8.03
C PRO A 233 31.36 -36.87 -9.09
N SER A 234 30.51 -36.95 -10.10
CA SER A 234 30.36 -35.93 -11.13
C SER A 234 28.95 -35.40 -11.18
N TYR A 235 28.81 -34.07 -11.30
CA TYR A 235 27.56 -33.38 -11.31
C TYR A 235 27.51 -32.34 -12.44
N VAL A 236 26.38 -32.24 -13.11
CA VAL A 236 26.04 -31.09 -13.93
C VAL A 236 25.19 -30.14 -13.07
N THR A 237 25.64 -28.92 -12.94
CA THR A 237 24.90 -27.85 -12.23
C THR A 237 24.42 -26.82 -13.23
N CYS A 238 23.11 -26.63 -13.30
CA CYS A 238 22.45 -25.63 -14.12
C CYS A 238 21.90 -24.50 -13.25
N THR A 239 22.35 -23.29 -13.49
CA THR A 239 21.91 -22.10 -12.75
C THR A 239 21.07 -21.21 -13.66
N LEU A 240 19.93 -20.72 -13.18
CA LEU A 240 19.04 -19.83 -13.92
C LEU A 240 19.79 -18.58 -14.39
N ILE A 241 19.68 -18.25 -15.68
CA ILE A 241 20.21 -17.01 -16.25
C ILE A 241 19.12 -15.93 -16.06
N LYS A 242 19.42 -14.92 -15.26
CA LYS A 242 18.52 -13.77 -15.00
C LYS A 242 18.45 -12.84 -16.20
#